data_b4bde03ef7e315b82d63ac04e21cd894
#
_entry.id   b4bde03ef7e315b82d63ac04e21cd894
#
_cell.length_a   1.000
_cell.length_b   1.000
_cell.length_c   1.000
_cell.angle_alpha   90.00
_cell.angle_beta   90.00
_cell.angle_gamma   90.00
#
_symmetry.space_group_name_H-M   'P 1'
#
loop_
_entity.id
_entity.type
_entity.pdbx_description
1 polymer ?
#
loop_
_entity_poly.entity_id
_entity_poly.type
_entity_poly.pdbx_seq_one_letter_code
_entity_poly.pdbx_strand_id
1 'polypeptide(L)'
;MRRQLLTYALLLAVMACPVWAQQAPMKLWYTQPAAHFEESLPLGNGRLGALVYGNPDDDALVLNDLTLWSGTPIDPDEDKGASRWIPEIRKALFAENYALADSLQLHVQGHNSAYYMPLVTLHIKDADACAFTNYRRELSLDSALAHVYYRKAGVNYQREYLASAPDQLVAVRLSASKRKSINVQLTLSSLLDHQVTTADGQLTLTGHAMGKADESTRFCSIVRVSHRDGTLTATDTSLVLIGVSEATVYFVNETSFNGFDRHPVRNGAPYMERAADRARQASRLMYDDLLVRHLADYRRFFSRVSLTLQPGVSSCYDDLPTDSLLRSYGTRSECDRYLETL
;
A
#
# COMPACT_ATOMS: atom_id res chain seq x y z
N MET A 1 -15.37 3.29 -64.94
CA MET A 1 -16.34 3.50 -63.84
C MET A 1 -16.24 2.47 -62.71
N ARG A 2 -16.29 1.13 -62.98
CA ARG A 2 -16.23 0.11 -61.88
C ARG A 2 -14.95 0.11 -61.04
N ARG A 3 -13.76 0.44 -61.61
CA ARG A 3 -12.49 0.50 -60.85
C ARG A 3 -12.39 1.72 -59.97
N GLN A 4 -12.98 2.85 -60.33
CA GLN A 4 -12.99 4.07 -59.50
C GLN A 4 -13.95 3.96 -58.33
N LEU A 5 -15.10 3.29 -58.51
CA LEU A 5 -16.05 3.00 -57.41
C LEU A 5 -15.46 2.07 -56.35
N LEU A 6 -14.63 1.06 -56.75
CA LEU A 6 -13.93 0.18 -55.81
C LEU A 6 -12.87 0.93 -54.99
N THR A 7 -12.17 1.90 -55.59
CA THR A 7 -11.16 2.71 -54.89
C THR A 7 -11.80 3.67 -53.88
N TYR A 8 -12.95 4.26 -54.21
CA TYR A 8 -13.71 5.09 -53.27
C TYR A 8 -14.36 4.28 -52.12
N ALA A 9 -14.82 3.07 -52.38
CA ALA A 9 -15.34 2.18 -51.37
C ALA A 9 -14.24 1.67 -50.40
N LEU A 10 -13.02 1.44 -50.91
CA LEU A 10 -11.87 1.07 -50.06
C LEU A 10 -11.38 2.26 -49.20
N LEU A 11 -11.39 3.50 -49.75
CA LEU A 11 -11.05 4.72 -49.00
C LEU A 11 -12.09 5.05 -47.90
N LEU A 12 -13.37 4.82 -48.16
CA LEU A 12 -14.44 4.99 -47.17
C LEU A 12 -14.39 3.90 -46.09
N ALA A 13 -14.00 2.66 -46.39
CA ALA A 13 -13.84 1.60 -45.41
C ALA A 13 -12.64 1.81 -44.47
N VAL A 14 -11.59 2.51 -44.91
CA VAL A 14 -10.42 2.88 -44.08
C VAL A 14 -10.77 4.02 -43.11
N MET A 15 -11.74 4.90 -43.48
CA MET A 15 -12.21 5.96 -42.57
C MET A 15 -13.23 5.49 -41.52
N ALA A 16 -13.74 4.28 -41.65
CA ALA A 16 -14.68 3.68 -40.69
C ALA A 16 -14.04 2.75 -39.65
N CYS A 17 -12.70 2.77 -39.52
CA CYS A 17 -12.09 2.20 -38.32
C CYS A 17 -12.61 2.99 -37.11
N PRO A 18 -13.34 2.37 -36.17
CA PRO A 18 -13.67 3.05 -34.93
C PRO A 18 -12.33 3.45 -34.31
N VAL A 19 -12.06 4.76 -34.22
CA VAL A 19 -11.05 5.28 -33.33
C VAL A 19 -11.58 4.87 -31.94
N TRP A 20 -11.09 3.76 -31.44
CA TRP A 20 -11.29 3.40 -30.04
C TRP A 20 -10.62 4.55 -29.30
N ALA A 21 -11.40 5.46 -28.76
CA ALA A 21 -10.91 6.50 -27.90
C ALA A 21 -10.12 5.77 -26.81
N GLN A 22 -8.80 5.90 -26.86
CA GLN A 22 -7.93 5.27 -25.90
C GLN A 22 -8.27 5.91 -24.56
N GLN A 23 -8.94 5.17 -23.69
CA GLN A 23 -9.32 5.65 -22.38
C GLN A 23 -8.06 6.14 -21.68
N ALA A 24 -8.11 7.35 -21.14
CA ALA A 24 -7.00 7.88 -20.38
C ALA A 24 -6.61 6.89 -19.27
N PRO A 25 -5.31 6.63 -19.05
CA PRO A 25 -4.90 5.66 -18.04
C PRO A 25 -5.40 6.11 -16.68
N MET A 26 -6.11 5.24 -15.98
CA MET A 26 -6.63 5.50 -14.63
C MET A 26 -5.45 5.59 -13.65
N LYS A 27 -5.20 6.76 -13.12
CA LYS A 27 -4.08 7.02 -12.20
C LYS A 27 -4.37 8.18 -11.25
N LEU A 28 -3.86 8.08 -10.04
CA LEU A 28 -3.67 9.21 -9.14
C LEU A 28 -2.25 9.74 -9.35
N TRP A 29 -2.05 11.05 -9.44
CA TRP A 29 -0.71 11.60 -9.57
C TRP A 29 -0.56 13.00 -8.97
N TYR A 30 0.66 13.33 -8.56
CA TYR A 30 0.98 14.53 -7.79
C TYR A 30 2.37 15.05 -8.17
N THR A 31 2.58 16.35 -8.00
CA THR A 31 3.85 17.04 -8.31
C THR A 31 4.70 17.32 -7.08
N GLN A 32 4.30 16.82 -5.91
CA GLN A 32 5.03 16.97 -4.64
C GLN A 32 4.89 15.70 -3.80
N PRO A 33 5.84 15.42 -2.88
CA PRO A 33 5.72 14.36 -1.89
C PRO A 33 4.47 14.52 -1.04
N ALA A 34 3.97 13.41 -0.47
CA ALA A 34 2.92 13.47 0.53
C ALA A 34 3.46 14.09 1.83
N ALA A 35 2.72 15.04 2.37
CA ALA A 35 3.00 15.62 3.68
C ALA A 35 2.20 14.92 4.80
N HIS A 36 1.05 14.35 4.46
CA HIS A 36 0.11 13.75 5.39
C HIS A 36 -0.31 12.35 4.91
N PHE A 37 -0.88 11.58 5.82
CA PHE A 37 -1.36 10.22 5.59
C PHE A 37 -2.34 10.14 4.40
N GLU A 38 -3.28 11.07 4.33
CA GLU A 38 -4.34 11.12 3.30
C GLU A 38 -3.82 11.44 1.89
N GLU A 39 -2.62 12.01 1.80
CA GLU A 39 -1.99 12.31 0.51
C GLU A 39 -1.16 11.14 -0.04
N SER A 40 -0.88 10.12 0.78
CA SER A 40 -0.05 8.99 0.41
C SER A 40 -0.70 8.12 -0.66
N LEU A 41 0.11 7.37 -1.42
CA LEU A 41 -0.38 6.43 -2.43
C LEU A 41 -0.58 5.05 -1.79
N PRO A 42 -1.82 4.51 -1.78
CA PRO A 42 -2.11 3.23 -1.15
C PRO A 42 -1.80 2.04 -2.07
N LEU A 43 -1.13 1.03 -1.51
CA LEU A 43 -0.95 -0.28 -2.12
C LEU A 43 -1.40 -1.37 -1.15
N GLY A 44 -1.87 -2.50 -1.68
CA GLY A 44 -2.28 -3.62 -0.85
C GLY A 44 -2.38 -4.93 -1.61
N ASN A 45 -2.20 -6.03 -0.88
CA ASN A 45 -2.30 -7.39 -1.43
C ASN A 45 -3.37 -8.25 -0.73
N GLY A 46 -4.28 -7.61 0.04
CA GLY A 46 -5.31 -8.27 0.84
C GLY A 46 -4.85 -8.62 2.26
N ARG A 47 -3.56 -8.71 2.54
CA ARG A 47 -2.99 -8.90 3.89
C ARG A 47 -2.04 -7.77 4.29
N LEU A 48 -1.04 -7.52 3.48
CA LEU A 48 -0.11 -6.41 3.67
C LEU A 48 -0.62 -5.17 2.94
N GLY A 49 -0.51 -4.01 3.57
CA GLY A 49 -0.73 -2.71 2.98
C GLY A 49 0.51 -1.84 3.08
N ALA A 50 0.63 -0.89 2.18
CA ALA A 50 1.68 0.11 2.17
C ALA A 50 1.12 1.47 1.75
N LEU A 51 1.50 2.51 2.46
CA LEU A 51 1.25 3.89 2.10
C LEU A 51 2.56 4.55 1.70
N VAL A 52 2.67 4.97 0.44
CA VAL A 52 3.89 5.54 -0.13
C VAL A 52 3.82 7.06 -0.07
N TYR A 53 4.71 7.69 0.69
CA TYR A 53 4.82 9.15 0.78
C TYR A 53 5.61 9.74 -0.38
N GLY A 54 6.64 9.02 -0.83
CA GLY A 54 7.39 9.35 -2.04
C GLY A 54 8.39 10.49 -1.87
N ASN A 55 8.88 10.79 -0.67
CA ASN A 55 9.87 11.84 -0.47
C ASN A 55 11.25 11.38 -0.97
N PRO A 56 11.90 12.10 -1.92
CA PRO A 56 13.22 11.74 -2.41
C PRO A 56 14.32 11.68 -1.34
N ASP A 57 14.24 12.51 -0.31
CA ASP A 57 15.28 12.62 0.72
C ASP A 57 15.11 11.59 1.84
N ASP A 58 13.88 11.38 2.28
CA ASP A 58 13.53 10.38 3.30
C ASP A 58 12.14 9.85 2.99
N ASP A 59 12.06 8.80 2.20
CA ASP A 59 10.79 8.20 1.83
C ASP A 59 10.29 7.28 2.94
N ALA A 60 9.08 7.55 3.38
CA ALA A 60 8.38 6.74 4.36
C ALA A 60 7.37 5.81 3.67
N LEU A 61 7.51 4.50 3.88
CA LEU A 61 6.47 3.52 3.60
C LEU A 61 5.84 3.11 4.92
N VAL A 62 4.61 3.57 5.16
CA VAL A 62 3.84 3.13 6.32
C VAL A 62 3.15 1.82 5.97
N LEU A 63 3.53 0.77 6.69
CA LEU A 63 3.17 -0.60 6.40
C LEU A 63 2.21 -1.15 7.45
N ASN A 64 1.30 -2.01 7.03
CA ASN A 64 0.38 -2.69 7.93
C ASN A 64 0.20 -4.17 7.56
N ASP A 65 -0.33 -4.94 8.51
CA ASP A 65 -0.72 -6.34 8.31
C ASP A 65 -2.13 -6.55 8.90
N LEU A 66 -3.04 -7.09 8.11
CA LEU A 66 -4.43 -7.34 8.48
C LEU A 66 -4.58 -8.14 9.79
N THR A 67 -3.59 -8.95 10.12
CA THR A 67 -3.63 -9.85 11.28
C THR A 67 -3.05 -9.25 12.57
N LEU A 68 -2.56 -7.99 12.52
CA LEU A 68 -1.97 -7.33 13.70
C LEU A 68 -3.04 -6.59 14.50
N TRP A 69 -3.61 -7.29 15.48
CA TRP A 69 -4.62 -6.76 16.41
C TRP A 69 -4.15 -6.93 17.85
N SER A 70 -4.61 -6.07 18.74
CA SER A 70 -4.43 -6.20 20.18
C SER A 70 -5.34 -7.31 20.76
N GLY A 71 -5.08 -7.70 22.00
CA GLY A 71 -5.96 -8.57 22.78
C GLY A 71 -5.81 -10.05 22.47
N THR A 72 -6.66 -10.81 23.15
CA THR A 72 -6.77 -12.27 23.10
C THR A 72 -8.19 -12.68 22.72
N PRO A 73 -8.46 -13.95 22.40
CA PRO A 73 -9.82 -14.42 22.20
C PRO A 73 -10.74 -14.05 23.36
N ILE A 74 -11.93 -13.55 23.04
CA ILE A 74 -12.96 -13.17 24.00
C ILE A 74 -13.78 -14.41 24.37
N ASP A 75 -14.21 -14.51 25.63
CA ASP A 75 -15.18 -15.51 26.04
C ASP A 75 -16.54 -15.21 25.37
N PRO A 76 -17.07 -16.08 24.51
CA PRO A 76 -18.34 -15.83 23.83
C PRO A 76 -19.54 -15.79 24.78
N ASP A 77 -19.38 -16.28 26.02
CA ASP A 77 -20.42 -16.29 27.04
C ASP A 77 -20.35 -15.12 28.03
N GLU A 78 -19.40 -14.19 27.85
CA GLU A 78 -19.16 -13.06 28.77
C GLU A 78 -20.44 -12.19 28.95
N ASP A 79 -21.20 -11.98 27.88
CA ASP A 79 -22.46 -11.22 27.90
C ASP A 79 -23.71 -12.11 28.07
N LYS A 80 -23.55 -13.28 28.64
CA LYS A 80 -24.67 -14.21 28.84
C LYS A 80 -25.76 -13.57 29.69
N GLY A 81 -26.98 -13.49 29.10
CA GLY A 81 -28.13 -12.87 29.75
C GLY A 81 -28.31 -11.38 29.44
N ALA A 82 -27.47 -10.78 28.59
CA ALA A 82 -27.63 -9.39 28.14
C ALA A 82 -28.99 -9.13 27.45
N SER A 83 -29.58 -10.14 26.81
CA SER A 83 -30.89 -10.05 26.14
C SER A 83 -32.02 -9.62 27.07
N ARG A 84 -31.91 -9.80 28.39
CA ARG A 84 -32.92 -9.35 29.38
C ARG A 84 -33.11 -7.83 29.39
N TRP A 85 -32.14 -7.06 28.93
CA TRP A 85 -32.20 -5.59 28.87
C TRP A 85 -32.93 -5.06 27.64
N ILE A 86 -33.11 -5.88 26.59
CA ILE A 86 -33.76 -5.46 25.35
C ILE A 86 -35.19 -4.92 25.56
N PRO A 87 -36.08 -5.56 26.37
CA PRO A 87 -37.39 -5.02 26.63
C PRO A 87 -37.37 -3.65 27.32
N GLU A 88 -36.47 -3.42 28.26
CA GLU A 88 -36.33 -2.15 28.97
C GLU A 88 -35.82 -1.03 28.07
N ILE A 89 -34.87 -1.36 27.18
CA ILE A 89 -34.36 -0.42 26.16
C ILE A 89 -35.50 0.00 25.23
N ARG A 90 -36.28 -0.97 24.74
CA ARG A 90 -37.45 -0.71 23.88
C ARG A 90 -38.49 0.17 24.58
N LYS A 91 -38.80 -0.11 25.86
CA LYS A 91 -39.71 0.70 26.66
C LYS A 91 -39.24 2.14 26.79
N ALA A 92 -37.93 2.35 27.03
CA ALA A 92 -37.37 3.70 27.11
C ALA A 92 -37.45 4.43 25.73
N LEU A 93 -37.18 3.72 24.62
CA LEU A 93 -37.30 4.27 23.26
C LEU A 93 -38.74 4.66 22.91
N PHE A 94 -39.74 3.81 23.23
CA PHE A 94 -41.14 4.13 22.98
C PHE A 94 -41.65 5.26 23.86
N ALA A 95 -41.04 5.49 25.02
CA ALA A 95 -41.30 6.63 25.90
C ALA A 95 -40.51 7.88 25.51
N GLU A 96 -39.78 7.86 24.39
CA GLU A 96 -38.90 8.95 23.92
C GLU A 96 -37.82 9.36 24.95
N ASN A 97 -37.51 8.49 25.90
CA ASN A 97 -36.46 8.69 26.87
C ASN A 97 -35.14 8.14 26.34
N TYR A 98 -34.54 8.88 25.40
CA TYR A 98 -33.32 8.46 24.70
C TYR A 98 -32.11 8.38 25.63
N ALA A 99 -32.02 9.25 26.66
CA ALA A 99 -30.93 9.23 27.63
C ALA A 99 -30.94 7.91 28.46
N LEU A 100 -32.11 7.45 28.87
CA LEU A 100 -32.24 6.18 29.54
C LEU A 100 -31.95 5.01 28.61
N ALA A 101 -32.46 5.04 27.36
CA ALA A 101 -32.20 4.01 26.38
C ALA A 101 -30.70 3.85 26.07
N ASP A 102 -29.98 4.96 25.94
CA ASP A 102 -28.55 4.99 25.73
C ASP A 102 -27.78 4.36 26.91
N SER A 103 -28.14 4.73 28.14
CA SER A 103 -27.55 4.14 29.35
C SER A 103 -27.81 2.63 29.45
N LEU A 104 -29.01 2.17 29.14
CA LEU A 104 -29.39 0.77 29.16
C LEU A 104 -28.71 -0.04 28.05
N GLN A 105 -28.43 0.57 26.90
CA GLN A 105 -27.77 -0.06 25.77
C GLN A 105 -26.36 -0.58 26.15
N LEU A 106 -25.67 0.05 27.08
CA LEU A 106 -24.35 -0.39 27.57
C LEU A 106 -24.38 -1.84 28.12
N HIS A 107 -25.54 -2.30 28.60
CA HIS A 107 -25.69 -3.69 29.09
C HIS A 107 -25.80 -4.75 28.00
N VAL A 108 -25.97 -4.36 26.73
CA VAL A 108 -26.08 -5.27 25.59
C VAL A 108 -25.01 -5.02 24.53
N GLN A 109 -24.10 -4.09 24.80
CA GLN A 109 -23.06 -3.70 23.86
C GLN A 109 -21.84 -4.62 23.90
N GLY A 110 -21.65 -5.33 25.04
CA GLY A 110 -20.46 -6.12 25.26
C GLY A 110 -19.19 -5.29 25.50
N HIS A 111 -18.07 -5.98 25.58
CA HIS A 111 -16.76 -5.31 25.65
C HIS A 111 -16.35 -4.73 24.30
N ASN A 112 -15.53 -3.68 24.35
CA ASN A 112 -14.91 -3.15 23.14
C ASN A 112 -14.08 -4.23 22.46
N SER A 113 -14.20 -4.31 21.13
CA SER A 113 -13.36 -5.19 20.33
C SER A 113 -11.87 -4.80 20.45
N ALA A 114 -11.01 -5.73 20.11
CA ALA A 114 -9.59 -5.47 19.97
C ALA A 114 -9.29 -4.33 18.99
N TYR A 115 -8.13 -3.71 19.12
CA TYR A 115 -7.72 -2.59 18.26
C TYR A 115 -6.82 -3.09 17.14
N TYR A 116 -7.07 -2.62 15.93
CA TYR A 116 -6.15 -2.76 14.81
C TYR A 116 -4.91 -1.89 15.05
N MET A 117 -3.72 -2.45 14.79
CA MET A 117 -2.47 -1.80 15.12
C MET A 117 -1.68 -1.38 13.86
N PRO A 118 -1.03 -0.20 13.86
CA PRO A 118 -0.02 0.13 12.87
C PRO A 118 1.16 -0.84 13.01
N LEU A 119 1.74 -1.27 11.87
CA LEU A 119 2.82 -2.25 11.91
C LEU A 119 4.19 -1.57 12.06
N VAL A 120 4.74 -1.12 10.95
CA VAL A 120 6.07 -0.49 10.88
C VAL A 120 6.10 0.58 9.80
N THR A 121 7.08 1.49 9.90
CA THR A 121 7.47 2.38 8.81
C THR A 121 8.86 1.97 8.32
N LEU A 122 8.95 1.68 7.02
CA LEU A 122 10.22 1.53 6.32
C LEU A 122 10.65 2.90 5.79
N HIS A 123 11.82 3.36 6.20
CA HIS A 123 12.45 4.58 5.69
C HIS A 123 13.51 4.24 4.66
N ILE A 124 13.50 4.96 3.54
CA ILE A 124 14.52 4.93 2.48
C ILE A 124 15.14 6.31 2.42
N LYS A 125 16.17 6.54 3.21
CA LYS A 125 16.84 7.83 3.36
C LYS A 125 17.98 7.95 2.37
N ASP A 126 17.96 9.01 1.55
CA ASP A 126 19.06 9.34 0.65
C ASP A 126 20.27 9.87 1.46
N ALA A 127 21.47 9.38 1.15
CA ALA A 127 22.69 9.87 1.78
C ALA A 127 23.12 11.26 1.26
N ASP A 128 22.68 11.62 0.06
CA ASP A 128 23.07 12.85 -0.63
C ASP A 128 21.92 13.88 -0.51
N ALA A 129 21.94 14.70 0.54
CA ALA A 129 20.98 15.78 0.72
C ALA A 129 21.23 16.91 -0.29
N CYS A 130 20.50 16.92 -1.40
CA CYS A 130 20.48 18.02 -2.36
C CYS A 130 19.09 18.21 -2.93
N ALA A 131 18.81 19.43 -3.43
CA ALA A 131 17.52 19.77 -4.00
C ALA A 131 17.17 18.87 -5.19
N PHE A 132 15.92 18.46 -5.25
CA PHE A 132 15.38 17.69 -6.37
C PHE A 132 14.49 18.57 -7.26
N THR A 133 14.37 18.17 -8.52
CA THR A 133 13.52 18.81 -9.55
C THR A 133 12.77 17.74 -10.34
N ASN A 134 11.85 18.15 -11.20
CA ASN A 134 11.07 17.25 -12.07
C ASN A 134 10.40 16.11 -11.29
N TYR A 135 9.88 16.45 -10.11
CA TYR A 135 9.24 15.50 -9.24
C TYR A 135 7.85 15.10 -9.75
N ARG A 136 7.57 13.81 -9.70
CA ARG A 136 6.26 13.23 -9.92
C ARG A 136 6.11 11.95 -9.13
N ARG A 137 4.99 11.78 -8.47
CA ARG A 137 4.55 10.47 -7.94
C ARG A 137 3.20 10.12 -8.52
N GLU A 138 3.00 8.84 -8.78
CA GLU A 138 1.74 8.34 -9.35
C GLU A 138 1.42 6.92 -8.88
N LEU A 139 0.12 6.62 -8.83
CA LEU A 139 -0.43 5.28 -8.65
C LEU A 139 -1.20 4.92 -9.90
N SER A 140 -0.73 3.90 -10.63
CA SER A 140 -1.46 3.32 -11.76
C SER A 140 -2.48 2.31 -11.23
N LEU A 141 -3.76 2.56 -11.48
CA LEU A 141 -4.84 1.66 -11.08
C LEU A 141 -4.88 0.40 -11.94
N ASP A 142 -4.41 0.46 -13.21
CA ASP A 142 -4.37 -0.70 -14.12
C ASP A 142 -3.35 -1.77 -13.71
N SER A 143 -2.37 -1.37 -12.92
CA SER A 143 -1.25 -2.23 -12.53
C SER A 143 -1.06 -2.38 -11.03
N ALA A 144 -1.76 -1.57 -10.22
CA ALA A 144 -1.52 -1.44 -8.78
C ALA A 144 -0.04 -1.19 -8.46
N LEU A 145 0.60 -0.30 -9.23
CA LEU A 145 1.99 0.11 -9.06
C LEU A 145 2.04 1.59 -8.68
N ALA A 146 2.80 1.92 -7.66
CA ALA A 146 3.15 3.30 -7.38
C ALA A 146 4.56 3.60 -7.92
N HIS A 147 4.73 4.82 -8.43
CA HIS A 147 6.00 5.29 -8.96
C HIS A 147 6.34 6.66 -8.38
N VAL A 148 7.62 6.90 -8.18
CA VAL A 148 8.17 8.20 -7.82
C VAL A 148 9.34 8.51 -8.75
N TYR A 149 9.23 9.62 -9.46
CA TYR A 149 10.25 10.12 -10.37
C TYR A 149 10.78 11.44 -9.87
N TYR A 150 12.09 11.63 -9.92
CA TYR A 150 12.72 12.90 -9.57
C TYR A 150 14.12 13.00 -10.19
N ARG A 151 14.66 14.20 -10.19
CA ARG A 151 16.02 14.50 -10.66
C ARG A 151 16.81 15.18 -9.57
N LYS A 152 18.00 14.62 -9.24
CA LYS A 152 18.97 15.19 -8.32
C LYS A 152 20.34 15.27 -9.00
N ALA A 153 21.06 16.38 -8.84
CA ALA A 153 22.42 16.55 -9.38
C ALA A 153 22.58 16.09 -10.85
N GLY A 154 21.58 16.33 -11.69
CA GLY A 154 21.59 15.93 -13.09
C GLY A 154 21.25 14.47 -13.38
N VAL A 155 21.03 13.62 -12.38
CA VAL A 155 20.66 12.20 -12.51
C VAL A 155 19.15 12.06 -12.32
N ASN A 156 18.49 11.28 -13.19
CA ASN A 156 17.09 10.92 -13.02
C ASN A 156 17.01 9.66 -12.18
N TYR A 157 16.14 9.67 -11.17
CA TYR A 157 15.85 8.55 -10.28
C TYR A 157 14.41 8.12 -10.44
N GLN A 158 14.18 6.82 -10.28
CA GLN A 158 12.86 6.22 -10.22
C GLN A 158 12.80 5.24 -9.06
N ARG A 159 11.71 5.31 -8.30
CA ARG A 159 11.30 4.29 -7.34
C ARG A 159 9.99 3.70 -7.82
N GLU A 160 9.89 2.37 -7.80
CA GLU A 160 8.68 1.64 -8.17
C GLU A 160 8.29 0.72 -7.02
N TYR A 161 7.01 0.75 -6.64
CA TYR A 161 6.50 0.08 -5.46
C TYR A 161 5.36 -0.84 -5.85
N LEU A 162 5.32 -2.05 -5.28
CA LEU A 162 4.22 -2.99 -5.43
C LEU A 162 3.99 -3.79 -4.16
N ALA A 163 2.75 -4.26 -3.97
CA ALA A 163 2.36 -5.22 -2.94
C ALA A 163 1.88 -6.51 -3.63
N SER A 164 2.74 -7.55 -3.66
CA SER A 164 2.44 -8.81 -4.34
C SER A 164 1.59 -9.73 -3.47
N ALA A 165 0.42 -10.14 -3.97
CA ALA A 165 -0.42 -11.14 -3.31
C ALA A 165 0.14 -12.56 -3.48
N PRO A 166 0.60 -12.99 -4.66
CA PRO A 166 1.19 -14.33 -4.81
C PRO A 166 2.43 -14.56 -3.94
N ASP A 167 3.26 -13.52 -3.77
CA ASP A 167 4.53 -13.62 -3.04
C ASP A 167 4.42 -13.13 -1.59
N GLN A 168 3.29 -12.53 -1.21
CA GLN A 168 3.00 -12.03 0.15
C GLN A 168 4.10 -11.10 0.70
N LEU A 169 4.51 -10.13 -0.12
CA LEU A 169 5.54 -9.15 0.20
C LEU A 169 5.21 -7.77 -0.39
N VAL A 170 5.89 -6.76 0.11
CA VAL A 170 5.99 -5.43 -0.52
C VAL A 170 7.39 -5.30 -1.09
N ALA A 171 7.50 -4.82 -2.32
CA ALA A 171 8.79 -4.58 -2.97
C ALA A 171 8.94 -3.15 -3.42
N VAL A 172 10.17 -2.64 -3.33
CA VAL A 172 10.56 -1.32 -3.85
C VAL A 172 11.77 -1.49 -4.74
N ARG A 173 11.63 -1.16 -6.02
CA ARG A 173 12.75 -1.07 -6.96
C ARG A 173 13.28 0.34 -7.00
N LEU A 174 14.58 0.49 -6.81
CA LEU A 174 15.32 1.74 -6.92
C LEU A 174 16.17 1.69 -8.18
N SER A 175 16.05 2.68 -9.05
CA SER A 175 16.82 2.79 -10.28
C SER A 175 17.25 4.24 -10.56
N ALA A 176 18.31 4.40 -11.36
CA ALA A 176 18.84 5.70 -11.72
C ALA A 176 19.39 5.69 -13.15
N SER A 177 19.33 6.84 -13.84
CA SER A 177 19.87 7.00 -15.21
C SER A 177 21.40 6.93 -15.28
N LYS A 178 22.09 7.07 -14.15
CA LYS A 178 23.53 6.95 -14.03
C LYS A 178 23.89 5.76 -13.14
N ARG A 179 24.82 4.93 -13.59
CA ARG A 179 25.31 3.79 -12.78
C ARG A 179 26.00 4.28 -11.52
N LYS A 180 25.91 3.48 -10.45
CA LYS A 180 26.58 3.69 -9.16
C LYS A 180 26.22 5.05 -8.50
N SER A 181 25.00 5.50 -8.67
CA SER A 181 24.54 6.79 -8.13
C SER A 181 23.50 6.65 -7.02
N ILE A 182 23.08 5.42 -6.65
CA ILE A 182 22.13 5.19 -5.57
C ILE A 182 22.93 5.00 -4.27
N ASN A 183 22.71 5.90 -3.31
CA ASN A 183 23.28 5.89 -1.98
C ASN A 183 22.14 6.09 -0.98
N VAL A 184 21.68 5.01 -0.32
CA VAL A 184 20.53 5.07 0.58
C VAL A 184 20.77 4.27 1.85
N GLN A 185 20.17 4.72 2.94
CA GLN A 185 20.05 4.00 4.19
C GLN A 185 18.62 3.51 4.37
N LEU A 186 18.46 2.26 4.76
CA LEU A 186 17.18 1.64 5.09
C LEU A 186 17.08 1.44 6.59
N THR A 187 15.99 1.93 7.19
CA THR A 187 15.69 1.73 8.61
C THR A 187 14.23 1.31 8.79
N LEU A 188 13.95 0.63 9.90
CA LEU A 188 12.60 0.30 10.34
C LEU A 188 12.30 0.98 11.66
N SER A 189 11.10 1.50 11.81
CA SER A 189 10.56 2.02 13.06
C SER A 189 9.12 1.53 13.27
N SER A 190 8.63 1.55 14.50
CA SER A 190 7.24 1.26 14.83
C SER A 190 6.77 2.13 15.99
N LEU A 191 5.46 2.39 16.05
CA LEU A 191 4.81 3.02 17.19
C LEU A 191 4.56 2.03 18.35
N LEU A 192 4.73 0.73 18.08
CA LEU A 192 4.58 -0.36 19.04
C LEU A 192 5.91 -0.67 19.72
N ASP A 193 5.88 -1.35 20.85
CA ASP A 193 7.08 -1.87 21.50
C ASP A 193 7.81 -2.83 20.56
N HIS A 194 9.07 -2.54 20.27
CA HIS A 194 9.82 -3.26 19.26
C HIS A 194 11.33 -3.29 19.54
N GLN A 195 11.98 -4.21 18.85
CA GLN A 195 13.43 -4.32 18.80
C GLN A 195 13.88 -4.44 17.35
N VAL A 196 14.94 -3.72 16.97
CA VAL A 196 15.54 -3.77 15.64
C VAL A 196 16.92 -4.43 15.73
N THR A 197 17.19 -5.34 14.81
CA THR A 197 18.49 -6.04 14.71
C THR A 197 18.88 -6.22 13.25
N THR A 198 20.17 -6.37 13.00
CA THR A 198 20.71 -6.74 11.68
C THR A 198 21.54 -8.00 11.79
N ALA A 199 21.36 -8.92 10.87
CA ALA A 199 22.17 -10.13 10.73
C ALA A 199 22.08 -10.62 9.27
N ASP A 200 23.17 -11.20 8.76
CA ASP A 200 23.21 -11.84 7.43
C ASP A 200 22.67 -10.96 6.28
N GLY A 201 22.95 -9.65 6.32
CA GLY A 201 22.52 -8.69 5.31
C GLY A 201 21.01 -8.45 5.31
N GLN A 202 20.31 -8.73 6.42
CA GLN A 202 18.91 -8.40 6.62
C GLN A 202 18.71 -7.46 7.81
N LEU A 203 17.66 -6.65 7.74
CA LEU A 203 17.19 -5.79 8.82
C LEU A 203 15.89 -6.41 9.34
N THR A 204 15.83 -6.68 10.65
CA THR A 204 14.69 -7.35 11.29
C THR A 204 14.15 -6.47 12.41
N LEU A 205 12.84 -6.27 12.42
CA LEU A 205 12.11 -5.64 13.52
C LEU A 205 11.12 -6.65 14.09
N THR A 206 11.20 -6.88 15.40
CA THR A 206 10.25 -7.72 16.14
C THR A 206 9.54 -6.89 17.19
N GLY A 207 8.28 -7.19 17.44
CA GLY A 207 7.48 -6.48 18.42
C GLY A 207 6.18 -7.19 18.73
N HIS A 208 5.30 -6.48 19.43
CA HIS A 208 3.96 -6.97 19.75
C HIS A 208 2.94 -5.84 19.69
N ALA A 209 1.67 -6.21 19.47
CA ALA A 209 0.55 -5.28 19.55
C ALA A 209 0.43 -4.68 20.96
N MET A 210 -0.28 -3.55 21.06
CA MET A 210 -0.51 -2.88 22.35
C MET A 210 -1.10 -3.85 23.39
N GLY A 211 -0.63 -3.73 24.63
CA GLY A 211 -0.98 -4.58 25.76
C GLY A 211 0.22 -5.34 26.30
N LYS A 212 -0.03 -6.38 27.12
CA LYS A 212 1.06 -7.19 27.67
C LYS A 212 1.67 -8.09 26.60
N ALA A 213 2.99 -8.20 26.58
CA ALA A 213 3.74 -8.99 25.62
C ALA A 213 3.37 -10.49 25.59
N ASP A 214 2.88 -11.04 26.71
CA ASP A 214 2.45 -12.43 26.84
C ASP A 214 0.95 -12.66 26.49
N GLU A 215 0.22 -11.59 26.19
CA GLU A 215 -1.20 -11.60 25.83
C GLU A 215 -1.47 -11.01 24.44
N SER A 216 -0.47 -10.39 23.78
CA SER A 216 -0.66 -9.65 22.54
C SER A 216 -0.08 -10.35 21.32
N THR A 217 -0.70 -10.12 20.16
CA THR A 217 -0.18 -10.59 18.87
C THR A 217 1.23 -10.06 18.65
N ARG A 218 2.16 -10.95 18.40
CA ARG A 218 3.56 -10.65 18.06
C ARG A 218 3.76 -10.58 16.57
N PHE A 219 4.78 -9.85 16.13
CA PHE A 219 5.12 -9.74 14.72
C PHE A 219 6.62 -9.74 14.49
N CYS A 220 7.00 -10.12 13.26
CA CYS A 220 8.36 -10.07 12.76
C CYS A 220 8.35 -9.51 11.35
N SER A 221 8.94 -8.34 11.18
CA SER A 221 9.13 -7.66 9.91
C SER A 221 10.59 -7.79 9.46
N ILE A 222 10.83 -8.19 8.23
CA ILE A 222 12.17 -8.39 7.69
C ILE A 222 12.31 -7.63 6.38
N VAL A 223 13.42 -6.90 6.25
CA VAL A 223 13.87 -6.26 5.01
C VAL A 223 15.12 -6.97 4.49
N ARG A 224 15.09 -7.35 3.21
CA ARG A 224 16.25 -7.82 2.44
C ARG A 224 16.41 -6.98 1.18
N VAL A 225 17.63 -6.97 0.67
CA VAL A 225 17.97 -6.20 -0.53
C VAL A 225 18.73 -7.07 -1.51
N SER A 226 18.32 -7.02 -2.78
CA SER A 226 19.17 -7.41 -3.91
C SER A 226 19.67 -6.15 -4.61
N HIS A 227 20.90 -6.14 -5.09
CA HIS A 227 21.45 -4.95 -5.76
C HIS A 227 22.45 -5.32 -6.84
N ARG A 228 22.63 -4.38 -7.77
CA ARG A 228 23.62 -4.46 -8.83
C ARG A 228 24.66 -3.35 -8.62
N ASP A 229 25.94 -3.72 -8.68
CA ASP A 229 27.08 -2.86 -8.37
C ASP A 229 27.06 -2.35 -6.92
N GLY A 230 28.08 -1.61 -6.51
CA GLY A 230 28.18 -1.00 -5.18
C GLY A 230 28.29 -2.01 -4.04
N THR A 231 27.99 -1.54 -2.84
CA THR A 231 28.11 -2.32 -1.61
C THR A 231 26.85 -2.19 -0.76
N LEU A 232 26.49 -3.28 -0.08
CA LEU A 232 25.50 -3.32 0.99
C LEU A 232 26.26 -3.59 2.30
N THR A 233 26.12 -2.69 3.27
CA THR A 233 26.68 -2.84 4.62
C THR A 233 25.56 -2.75 5.64
N ALA A 234 25.75 -3.41 6.79
CA ALA A 234 24.84 -3.36 7.90
C ALA A 234 25.46 -2.61 9.07
N THR A 235 24.68 -1.77 9.73
CA THR A 235 24.94 -1.26 11.08
C THR A 235 24.07 -2.03 12.06
N ASP A 236 24.07 -1.68 13.35
CA ASP A 236 23.22 -2.36 14.35
C ASP A 236 21.72 -2.29 14.02
N THR A 237 21.27 -1.21 13.36
CA THR A 237 19.84 -0.93 13.14
C THR A 237 19.50 -0.48 11.72
N SER A 238 20.44 -0.60 10.77
CA SER A 238 20.19 -0.16 9.39
C SER A 238 20.95 -0.98 8.36
N LEU A 239 20.44 -0.95 7.11
CA LEU A 239 21.17 -1.39 5.92
C LEU A 239 21.57 -0.15 5.10
N VAL A 240 22.82 -0.11 4.64
CA VAL A 240 23.36 1.02 3.88
C VAL A 240 23.84 0.54 2.53
N LEU A 241 23.30 1.14 1.47
CA LEU A 241 23.67 0.92 0.07
C LEU A 241 24.52 2.07 -0.41
N ILE A 242 25.69 1.79 -0.98
CA ILE A 242 26.62 2.81 -1.51
C ILE A 242 27.05 2.45 -2.91
N GLY A 243 26.94 3.41 -3.84
CA GLY A 243 27.38 3.26 -5.22
C GLY A 243 26.63 2.19 -5.97
N VAL A 244 25.35 1.98 -5.68
CA VAL A 244 24.50 0.97 -6.31
C VAL A 244 23.90 1.52 -7.60
N SER A 245 23.81 0.69 -8.64
CA SER A 245 23.18 1.05 -9.92
C SER A 245 21.68 0.77 -9.96
N GLU A 246 21.27 -0.28 -9.26
CA GLU A 246 19.88 -0.72 -9.13
C GLU A 246 19.76 -1.56 -7.86
N ALA A 247 18.65 -1.42 -7.15
CA ALA A 247 18.36 -2.24 -5.98
C ALA A 247 16.88 -2.59 -5.93
N THR A 248 16.57 -3.76 -5.36
CA THR A 248 15.23 -4.14 -4.96
C THR A 248 15.21 -4.40 -3.46
N VAL A 249 14.37 -3.66 -2.77
CA VAL A 249 14.11 -3.82 -1.33
C VAL A 249 12.87 -4.69 -1.19
N TYR A 250 12.97 -5.81 -0.48
CA TYR A 250 11.87 -6.72 -0.18
C TYR A 250 11.50 -6.58 1.28
N PHE A 251 10.25 -6.29 1.54
CA PHE A 251 9.66 -6.27 2.88
C PHE A 251 8.69 -7.43 3.04
N VAL A 252 8.88 -8.21 4.08
CA VAL A 252 7.95 -9.28 4.50
C VAL A 252 7.57 -9.10 5.95
N ASN A 253 6.36 -9.54 6.32
CA ASN A 253 5.91 -9.56 7.70
C ASN A 253 5.13 -10.85 7.97
N GLU A 254 5.25 -11.34 9.20
CA GLU A 254 4.42 -12.40 9.74
C GLU A 254 4.02 -12.07 11.19
N THR A 255 2.84 -12.49 11.56
CA THR A 255 2.33 -12.33 12.93
C THR A 255 2.07 -13.67 13.61
N SER A 256 2.00 -13.65 14.93
CA SER A 256 1.63 -14.83 15.71
C SER A 256 0.13 -15.15 15.65
N PHE A 257 -0.68 -14.38 14.95
CA PHE A 257 -2.10 -14.67 14.76
C PHE A 257 -2.29 -16.05 14.12
N ASN A 258 -3.12 -16.90 14.74
CA ASN A 258 -3.35 -18.27 14.30
C ASN A 258 -4.84 -18.67 14.30
N GLY A 259 -5.73 -17.68 14.23
CA GLY A 259 -7.18 -17.85 14.27
C GLY A 259 -7.81 -17.02 15.40
N PHE A 260 -9.08 -16.67 15.23
CA PHE A 260 -9.82 -15.80 16.16
C PHE A 260 -10.06 -16.44 17.54
N ASP A 261 -10.02 -17.78 17.63
CA ASP A 261 -10.27 -18.60 18.81
C ASP A 261 -8.98 -19.05 19.50
N ARG A 262 -7.81 -18.62 19.03
CA ARG A 262 -6.51 -19.06 19.52
C ARG A 262 -5.74 -17.94 20.16
N HIS A 263 -5.21 -18.23 21.36
CA HIS A 263 -4.36 -17.28 22.06
C HIS A 263 -3.08 -16.96 21.26
N PRO A 264 -2.79 -15.69 20.93
CA PRO A 264 -1.75 -15.34 19.98
C PRO A 264 -0.31 -15.67 20.41
N VAL A 265 -0.09 -15.92 21.70
CA VAL A 265 1.21 -16.32 22.25
C VAL A 265 1.27 -17.81 22.55
N ARG A 266 0.29 -18.36 23.31
CA ARG A 266 0.31 -19.77 23.73
C ARG A 266 0.05 -20.75 22.59
N ASN A 267 -0.80 -20.34 21.64
CA ASN A 267 -1.22 -21.12 20.47
C ASN A 267 -0.91 -20.39 19.17
N GLY A 268 0.02 -19.41 19.23
CA GLY A 268 0.38 -18.56 18.10
C GLY A 268 1.05 -19.31 16.97
N ALA A 269 0.97 -18.74 15.77
CA ALA A 269 1.70 -19.23 14.60
C ALA A 269 3.22 -19.05 14.80
N PRO A 270 4.07 -19.89 14.19
CA PRO A 270 5.53 -19.78 14.24
C PRO A 270 6.01 -18.62 13.33
N TYR A 271 5.64 -17.41 13.70
CA TYR A 271 5.78 -16.20 12.88
C TYR A 271 7.25 -15.84 12.55
N MET A 272 8.19 -16.09 13.49
CA MET A 272 9.61 -15.82 13.25
C MET A 272 10.18 -16.70 12.13
N GLU A 273 9.89 -18.00 12.17
CA GLU A 273 10.33 -18.96 11.16
C GLU A 273 9.68 -18.66 9.81
N ARG A 274 8.37 -18.39 9.80
CA ARG A 274 7.63 -18.02 8.58
C ARG A 274 8.18 -16.75 7.95
N ALA A 275 8.47 -15.71 8.73
CA ALA A 275 9.04 -14.46 8.24
C ALA A 275 10.44 -14.68 7.64
N ALA A 276 11.29 -15.47 8.31
CA ALA A 276 12.63 -15.80 7.84
C ALA A 276 12.59 -16.61 6.52
N ASP A 277 11.71 -17.60 6.42
CA ASP A 277 11.51 -18.39 5.21
C ASP A 277 11.04 -17.53 4.04
N ARG A 278 10.06 -16.69 4.28
CA ARG A 278 9.52 -15.76 3.27
C ARG A 278 10.57 -14.77 2.79
N ALA A 279 11.36 -14.22 3.71
CA ALA A 279 12.46 -13.32 3.38
C ALA A 279 13.56 -14.00 2.56
N ARG A 280 13.89 -15.26 2.85
CA ARG A 280 14.83 -16.07 2.05
C ARG A 280 14.29 -16.36 0.66
N GLN A 281 13.00 -16.65 0.51
CA GLN A 281 12.36 -16.83 -0.79
C GLN A 281 12.35 -15.53 -1.58
N ALA A 282 11.94 -14.43 -0.97
CA ALA A 282 11.87 -13.10 -1.60
C ALA A 282 13.23 -12.68 -2.19
N SER A 283 14.33 -12.88 -1.46
CA SER A 283 15.68 -12.48 -1.90
C SER A 283 16.21 -13.24 -3.14
N ARG A 284 15.54 -14.33 -3.53
CA ARG A 284 15.88 -15.12 -4.74
C ARG A 284 15.07 -14.69 -5.97
N LEU A 285 14.08 -13.82 -5.78
CA LEU A 285 13.21 -13.37 -6.86
C LEU A 285 13.89 -12.24 -7.64
N MET A 286 13.81 -12.31 -8.96
CA MET A 286 14.08 -11.15 -9.81
C MET A 286 12.85 -10.22 -9.77
N TYR A 287 13.10 -8.92 -9.76
CA TYR A 287 11.99 -7.95 -9.70
C TYR A 287 11.02 -8.11 -10.89
N ASP A 288 11.53 -8.36 -12.08
CA ASP A 288 10.71 -8.50 -13.29
C ASP A 288 9.78 -9.74 -13.21
N ASP A 289 10.26 -10.85 -12.64
CA ASP A 289 9.44 -12.04 -12.42
C ASP A 289 8.35 -11.79 -11.36
N LEU A 290 8.70 -11.04 -10.30
CA LEU A 290 7.76 -10.61 -9.27
C LEU A 290 6.66 -9.73 -9.87
N LEU A 291 7.05 -8.76 -10.72
CA LEU A 291 6.13 -7.86 -11.42
C LEU A 291 5.16 -8.63 -12.33
N VAL A 292 5.66 -9.60 -13.10
CA VAL A 292 4.81 -10.44 -13.97
C VAL A 292 3.75 -11.18 -13.16
N ARG A 293 4.13 -11.80 -12.03
CA ARG A 293 3.18 -12.52 -11.16
C ARG A 293 2.17 -11.57 -10.49
N HIS A 294 2.63 -10.43 -10.01
CA HIS A 294 1.79 -9.39 -9.44
C HIS A 294 0.73 -8.92 -10.45
N LEU A 295 1.13 -8.55 -11.66
CA LEU A 295 0.22 -8.10 -12.70
C LEU A 295 -0.77 -9.17 -13.13
N ALA A 296 -0.33 -10.43 -13.25
CA ALA A 296 -1.20 -11.53 -13.62
C ALA A 296 -2.30 -11.77 -12.58
N ASP A 297 -1.95 -11.74 -11.28
CA ASP A 297 -2.92 -11.89 -10.20
C ASP A 297 -3.86 -10.68 -10.10
N TYR A 298 -3.32 -9.47 -10.10
CA TYR A 298 -4.10 -8.24 -9.98
C TYR A 298 -5.12 -8.09 -11.11
N ARG A 299 -4.66 -8.20 -12.36
CA ARG A 299 -5.52 -8.03 -13.55
C ARG A 299 -6.60 -9.09 -13.66
N ARG A 300 -6.39 -10.28 -13.12
CA ARG A 300 -7.42 -11.33 -13.07
C ARG A 300 -8.69 -10.84 -12.35
N PHE A 301 -8.58 -9.93 -11.39
CA PHE A 301 -9.71 -9.34 -10.68
C PHE A 301 -10.08 -7.97 -11.24
N PHE A 302 -9.13 -7.07 -11.38
CA PHE A 302 -9.35 -5.68 -11.78
C PHE A 302 -10.01 -5.55 -13.14
N SER A 303 -9.60 -6.35 -14.13
CA SER A 303 -10.14 -6.27 -15.49
C SER A 303 -11.57 -6.82 -15.65
N ARG A 304 -12.19 -7.35 -14.58
CA ARG A 304 -13.54 -7.94 -14.63
C ARG A 304 -14.66 -6.91 -14.58
N VAL A 305 -14.35 -5.72 -14.08
CA VAL A 305 -15.33 -4.63 -13.95
C VAL A 305 -14.67 -3.35 -14.46
N SER A 306 -15.40 -2.58 -15.26
CA SER A 306 -14.99 -1.24 -15.67
C SER A 306 -16.20 -0.31 -15.62
N LEU A 307 -15.95 0.93 -15.21
CA LEU A 307 -16.93 2.01 -15.28
C LEU A 307 -16.31 3.16 -16.07
N THR A 308 -17.05 3.71 -17.01
CA THR A 308 -16.64 4.91 -17.76
C THR A 308 -17.83 5.84 -17.85
N LEU A 309 -17.68 7.04 -17.34
CA LEU A 309 -18.68 8.09 -17.42
C LEU A 309 -18.46 8.92 -18.68
N GLN A 310 -19.45 8.94 -19.59
CA GLN A 310 -19.43 9.69 -20.86
C GLN A 310 -18.16 9.43 -21.70
N PRO A 311 -18.00 8.23 -22.25
CA PRO A 311 -16.82 7.88 -23.04
C PRO A 311 -16.67 8.84 -24.26
N GLY A 312 -15.41 9.19 -24.58
CA GLY A 312 -15.09 10.04 -25.75
C GLY A 312 -15.13 11.56 -25.51
N VAL A 313 -15.48 12.01 -24.30
CA VAL A 313 -15.34 13.42 -23.93
C VAL A 313 -14.01 13.60 -23.18
N SER A 314 -13.00 14.17 -23.84
CA SER A 314 -11.76 14.60 -23.19
C SER A 314 -12.02 15.90 -22.45
N SER A 315 -11.64 15.96 -21.18
CA SER A 315 -11.66 17.19 -20.39
C SER A 315 -10.32 17.92 -20.55
N CYS A 316 -10.33 19.25 -20.60
CA CYS A 316 -9.11 20.06 -20.55
C CYS A 316 -8.36 19.92 -19.21
N TYR A 317 -8.91 19.18 -18.28
CA TYR A 317 -8.40 18.95 -16.93
C TYR A 317 -7.72 17.59 -16.74
N ASP A 318 -7.79 16.68 -17.72
CA ASP A 318 -7.25 15.32 -17.64
C ASP A 318 -5.73 15.28 -17.32
N ASP A 319 -5.02 16.37 -17.63
CA ASP A 319 -3.58 16.54 -17.37
C ASP A 319 -3.26 17.27 -16.05
N LEU A 320 -4.26 17.53 -15.20
CA LEU A 320 -4.00 18.16 -13.91
C LEU A 320 -3.68 17.11 -12.82
N PRO A 321 -2.80 17.46 -11.83
CA PRO A 321 -2.60 16.63 -10.66
C PRO A 321 -3.90 16.38 -9.90
N THR A 322 -4.03 15.17 -9.30
CA THR A 322 -5.26 14.74 -8.61
C THR A 322 -5.69 15.70 -7.50
N ASP A 323 -4.75 16.23 -6.72
CA ASP A 323 -5.03 17.22 -5.67
C ASP A 323 -5.57 18.56 -6.24
N SER A 324 -5.09 18.96 -7.43
CA SER A 324 -5.59 20.13 -8.13
C SER A 324 -7.00 19.91 -8.69
N LEU A 325 -7.28 18.72 -9.20
CA LEU A 325 -8.62 18.31 -9.60
C LEU A 325 -9.60 18.36 -8.42
N LEU A 326 -9.24 17.74 -7.29
CA LEU A 326 -10.06 17.72 -6.07
C LEU A 326 -10.34 19.14 -5.55
N ARG A 327 -9.32 20.00 -5.44
CA ARG A 327 -9.49 21.39 -4.95
C ARG A 327 -10.42 22.22 -5.84
N SER A 328 -10.42 21.99 -7.12
CA SER A 328 -11.22 22.77 -8.09
C SER A 328 -12.59 22.18 -8.36
N TYR A 329 -12.87 20.94 -7.98
CA TYR A 329 -14.10 20.22 -8.32
C TYR A 329 -15.38 20.96 -7.86
N GLY A 330 -15.42 21.45 -6.63
CA GLY A 330 -16.59 22.15 -6.09
C GLY A 330 -16.76 23.61 -6.57
N THR A 331 -15.81 24.16 -7.33
CA THR A 331 -15.83 25.56 -7.80
C THR A 331 -16.11 25.68 -9.29
N ARG A 332 -16.23 24.57 -10.01
CA ARG A 332 -16.45 24.51 -11.46
C ARG A 332 -17.93 24.36 -11.80
N SER A 333 -18.34 24.90 -12.93
CA SER A 333 -19.68 24.71 -13.49
C SER A 333 -19.83 23.39 -14.25
N GLU A 334 -18.73 22.76 -14.60
CA GLU A 334 -18.69 21.51 -15.40
C GLU A 334 -18.18 20.35 -14.53
N CYS A 335 -18.80 19.17 -14.71
CA CYS A 335 -18.39 17.93 -14.08
C CYS A 335 -17.05 17.44 -14.65
N ASP A 336 -16.12 17.02 -13.79
CA ASP A 336 -14.88 16.38 -14.18
C ASP A 336 -15.11 14.86 -14.28
N ARG A 337 -15.34 14.37 -15.50
CA ARG A 337 -15.68 12.96 -15.74
C ARG A 337 -14.52 12.01 -15.43
N TYR A 338 -13.30 12.47 -15.56
CA TYR A 338 -12.14 11.67 -15.18
C TYR A 338 -12.07 11.46 -13.67
N LEU A 339 -12.19 12.55 -12.90
CA LEU A 339 -12.22 12.48 -11.43
C LEU A 339 -13.42 11.69 -10.90
N GLU A 340 -14.60 11.84 -11.53
CA GLU A 340 -15.81 11.09 -11.15
C GLU A 340 -15.71 9.59 -11.48
N THR A 341 -14.86 9.21 -12.42
CA THR A 341 -14.61 7.81 -12.80
C THR A 341 -13.57 7.14 -11.90
N LEU A 342 -12.56 7.89 -11.41
CA LEU A 342 -11.55 7.42 -10.48
C LEU A 342 -12.16 6.99 -9.14
#